data_9d2a991cc740a522ce813ffe7fb2605a
#
_entry.id   9d2a991cc740a522ce813ffe7fb2605a
#
_cell.length_a   1.000
_cell.length_b   1.000
_cell.length_c   1.000
_cell.angle_alpha   90.00
_cell.angle_beta   90.00
_cell.angle_gamma   90.00
#
_symmetry.space_group_name_H-M   'P 1'
#
loop_
_entity.id
_entity.type
_entity.pdbx_description
1 polymer ?
#
loop_
_entity_poly.entity_id
_entity_poly.type
_entity_poly.pdbx_seq_one_letter_code
_entity_poly.pdbx_strand_id
1 'polypeptide(L)' 'MSNVLAIDTSTSKTSVALICDGKVIFNQSHTDPLAHGEVLPKLVAQALVLNNKIDLVAAAPT' A
#
# COMPACT_ATOMS: atom_id res chain seq x y z
N MET A 1 11.73 8.53 -13.54
CA MET A 1 10.82 7.41 -13.25
C MET A 1 10.70 7.23 -11.76
N SER A 2 9.49 7.27 -11.24
CA SER A 2 9.30 7.12 -9.80
C SER A 2 8.23 6.09 -9.50
N ASN A 3 8.58 5.17 -8.62
CA ASN A 3 7.68 4.15 -8.11
C ASN A 3 7.41 4.46 -6.66
N VAL A 4 6.17 4.75 -6.34
CA VAL A 4 5.76 5.15 -4.99
C VAL A 4 4.84 4.09 -4.41
N LEU A 5 5.19 3.62 -3.23
CA LEU A 5 4.31 2.75 -2.45
C LEU A 5 3.61 3.61 -1.41
N ALA A 6 2.31 3.80 -1.56
CA ALA A 6 1.51 4.62 -0.67
C ALA A 6 0.74 3.73 0.30
N ILE A 7 0.87 4.02 1.58
CA ILE A 7 0.24 3.25 2.64
C ILE A 7 -0.61 4.22 3.48
N ASP A 8 -1.87 3.87 3.68
CA ASP A 8 -2.78 4.65 4.49
C ASP A 8 -3.47 3.73 5.49
N THR A 9 -3.29 4.01 6.77
CA THR A 9 -3.95 3.25 7.84
C THR A 9 -4.80 4.19 8.67
N SER A 10 -6.09 3.92 8.72
CA SER A 10 -7.01 4.61 9.61
C SER A 10 -7.47 3.63 10.70
N THR A 11 -8.34 4.10 11.60
CA THR A 11 -8.81 3.29 12.72
C THR A 11 -9.39 1.95 12.27
N SER A 12 -10.09 1.92 11.14
CA SER A 12 -10.81 0.73 10.67
C SER A 12 -10.46 0.32 9.25
N LYS A 13 -9.45 0.97 8.63
CA LYS A 13 -9.17 0.72 7.21
C LYS A 13 -7.68 0.73 6.95
N THR A 14 -7.24 -0.23 6.16
CA THR A 14 -5.87 -0.31 5.66
C THR A 14 -5.91 -0.25 4.14
N SER A 15 -5.15 0.64 3.53
CA SER A 15 -5.05 0.69 2.08
C SER A 15 -3.60 0.81 1.64
N VAL A 16 -3.30 0.17 0.52
CA VAL A 16 -1.98 0.18 -0.10
C VAL A 16 -2.18 0.43 -1.58
N ALA A 17 -1.42 1.37 -2.11
CA ALA A 17 -1.43 1.66 -3.54
C ALA A 17 0.01 1.69 -4.04
N LEU A 18 0.22 1.19 -5.25
CA LEU A 18 1.51 1.28 -5.93
C LEU A 18 1.33 2.14 -7.17
N ILE A 19 2.10 3.20 -7.25
CA ILE A 19 2.03 4.17 -8.32
C ILE A 19 3.36 4.15 -9.07
N CYS A 20 3.30 3.86 -10.34
CA CYS A 20 4.49 3.80 -11.19
C CYS A 20 4.36 4.82 -12.31
N ASP A 21 5.30 5.78 -12.36
CA ASP A 21 5.33 6.83 -13.37
C ASP A 21 3.98 7.56 -13.50
N GLY A 22 3.37 7.87 -12.36
CA GLY A 22 2.09 8.57 -12.33
C GLY A 22 0.87 7.70 -12.56
N LYS A 23 1.05 6.41 -12.76
CA LYS A 23 -0.06 5.46 -12.94
C LYS A 23 -0.22 4.58 -11.71
N VAL A 24 -1.45 4.46 -11.22
CA VAL A 24 -1.78 3.52 -10.15
C VAL A 24 -1.89 2.13 -10.77
N ILE A 25 -0.95 1.25 -10.44
CA ILE A 25 -0.95 -0.12 -10.96
C ILE A 25 -1.46 -1.13 -9.94
N PHE A 26 -1.58 -0.72 -8.69
CA PHE A 26 -2.12 -1.55 -7.62
C PHE A 26 -2.82 -0.64 -6.63
N ASN A 27 -4.02 -1.02 -6.23
CA ASN A 27 -4.77 -0.27 -5.21
C ASN A 27 -5.72 -1.24 -4.51
N GLN A 28 -5.44 -1.55 -3.27
CA GLN A 28 -6.25 -2.44 -2.48
C GLN A 28 -6.51 -1.83 -1.11
N SER A 29 -7.68 -2.07 -0.59
CA SER A 29 -8.03 -1.64 0.75
C SER A 29 -8.78 -2.75 1.48
N HIS A 30 -8.69 -2.73 2.79
CA HIS A 30 -9.35 -3.69 3.64
C HIS A 30 -9.91 -2.97 4.85
N THR A 31 -11.17 -3.24 5.17
CA THR A 31 -11.86 -2.61 6.29
C THR A 31 -12.08 -3.64 7.38
N ASP A 32 -11.19 -3.67 8.35
CA ASP A 32 -11.29 -4.54 9.51
C ASP A 32 -10.39 -3.97 10.61
N PRO A 33 -10.95 -3.44 11.69
CA PRO A 33 -10.14 -2.77 12.72
C PRO A 33 -9.17 -3.71 13.43
N LEU A 34 -9.37 -5.01 13.34
CA LEU A 34 -8.51 -5.97 14.04
C LEU A 34 -7.44 -6.59 13.14
N ALA A 35 -7.40 -6.24 11.87
CA ALA A 35 -6.59 -6.93 10.90
C ALA A 35 -5.39 -6.15 10.37
N HIS A 36 -5.09 -4.94 10.89
CA HIS A 36 -3.99 -4.12 10.38
C HIS A 36 -2.66 -4.87 10.38
N GLY A 37 -2.35 -5.59 11.45
CA GLY A 37 -1.09 -6.29 11.58
C GLY A 37 -0.93 -7.47 10.62
N GLU A 38 -2.04 -8.00 10.09
CA GLU A 38 -2.03 -9.14 9.17
C GLU A 38 -2.23 -8.69 7.72
N VAL A 39 -3.10 -7.71 7.52
CA VAL A 39 -3.50 -7.26 6.18
C VAL A 39 -2.40 -6.43 5.53
N LEU A 40 -1.78 -5.52 6.28
CA LEU A 40 -0.80 -4.60 5.70
C LEU A 40 0.39 -5.34 5.08
N PRO A 41 1.04 -6.30 5.75
CA PRO A 41 2.13 -7.04 5.11
C PRO A 41 1.69 -7.79 3.86
N LYS A 42 0.47 -8.32 3.85
CA LYS A 42 -0.05 -9.04 2.69
C LYS A 42 -0.25 -8.11 1.51
N LEU A 43 -0.83 -6.93 1.74
CA LEU A 43 -1.06 -5.96 0.67
C LEU A 43 0.26 -5.43 0.12
N VAL A 44 1.22 -5.16 0.99
CA VAL A 44 2.54 -4.72 0.55
C VAL A 44 3.21 -5.81 -0.30
N ALA A 45 3.13 -7.05 0.13
CA ALA A 45 3.71 -8.16 -0.63
C ALA A 45 3.08 -8.30 -2.01
N GLN A 46 1.76 -8.14 -2.10
CA GLN A 46 1.06 -8.18 -3.38
C GLN A 46 1.50 -7.05 -4.31
N ALA A 47 1.68 -5.85 -3.76
CA ALA A 47 2.15 -4.72 -4.55
C ALA A 47 3.56 -4.96 -5.07
N LEU A 48 4.44 -5.51 -4.23
CA LEU A 48 5.84 -5.76 -4.61
C LEU A 48 5.99 -6.87 -5.65
N VAL A 49 5.01 -7.75 -5.77
CA VAL A 49 4.99 -8.74 -6.86
C VAL A 49 4.87 -8.04 -8.20
N LEU A 50 4.12 -6.95 -8.27
CA LEU A 50 3.95 -6.19 -9.51
C LEU A 50 5.19 -5.38 -9.86
N ASN A 51 5.83 -4.77 -8.87
CA ASN A 51 7.06 -4.01 -9.06
C ASN A 51 7.77 -3.87 -7.72
N ASN A 52 8.96 -4.44 -7.61
CA ASN A 52 9.72 -4.41 -6.37
C ASN A 52 10.75 -3.28 -6.32
N LYS A 53 10.80 -2.43 -7.33
CA LYS A 53 11.70 -1.27 -7.34
C LYS A 53 10.98 -0.04 -6.83
N ILE A 54 11.00 0.14 -5.53
CA ILE A 54 10.30 1.24 -4.87
C ILE A 54 11.30 2.37 -4.61
N ASP A 55 10.96 3.57 -5.13
CA ASP A 55 11.78 4.76 -4.93
C ASP A 55 11.38 5.53 -3.69
N LEU A 56 10.10 5.46 -3.32
CA LEU A 56 9.58 6.22 -2.20
C LEU A 56 8.45 5.45 -1.54
N VAL A 57 8.46 5.42 -0.22
CA VAL A 57 7.33 4.91 0.57
C VAL A 57 6.67 6.10 1.26
N ALA A 58 5.41 6.33 0.97
CA ALA A 58 4.62 7.37 1.60
C ALA A 58 3.60 6.70 2.52
N ALA A 59 3.61 7.07 3.79
CA ALA A 59 2.72 6.51 4.79
C ALA A 59 1.93 7.60 5.48
N ALA A 60 0.64 7.39 5.63
CA ALA A 60 -0.25 8.33 6.32
C ALA A 60 -0.90 7.60 7.50
N PRO A 61 -0.32 7.66 8.68
CA PRO A 61 -0.92 7.08 9.88
C PRO A 61 -2.03 7.99 10.42
N THR A 62 -2.98 7.41 11.08
CA THR A 62 -4.02 8.17 11.80
C THR A 62 -3.82 8.08 13.29
#